data_3bbf067c1c7a54ee6fdf3de43df1673a
#
_entry.id   3bbf067c1c7a54ee6fdf3de43df1673a
#
_cell.length_a   1.000
_cell.length_b   1.000
_cell.length_c   1.000
_cell.angle_alpha   90.00
_cell.angle_beta   90.00
_cell.angle_gamma   90.00
#
_symmetry.space_group_name_H-M   'P 1'
#
loop_
_entity.id
_entity.type
_entity.pdbx_description
1 polymer ?
#
loop_
_entity_poly.entity_id
_entity_poly.type
_entity_poly.pdbx_seq_one_letter_code
_entity_poly.pdbx_strand_id
1 'polypeptide(L)'
;MNATRNASYDDLYGDAYDRLDAMMDMGVTTVEGKSGYGLDLATELIQLRVMKELNDEHPLDVVSTFLGAHAVPPEFAGRTDAYVDYIIEGVLPHVRAEHSVTFCDVFCEQGVFSVEQSERLLKAARSQRFKLKLHADEIVSFGGAELAARLKAVSADHLLHISDTGIKRLARSGTIATLLPLTAFSLNEPYAPGRRMIDAGCAVALASDLNPGSCFSSSIPLLFALACIQ
;
A
#
# COMPACT_ATOMS: atom_id res chain seq x y z
N MET A 1 13.59 7.26 1.52
CA MET A 1 13.88 7.82 0.19
C MET A 1 15.37 7.87 -0.11
N ASN A 2 16.20 8.71 0.54
CA ASN A 2 17.62 8.80 0.18
C ASN A 2 18.40 7.48 0.24
N ALA A 3 18.14 6.65 1.25
CA ALA A 3 18.77 5.34 1.35
C ALA A 3 18.39 4.46 0.15
N THR A 4 17.12 4.41 -0.22
CA THR A 4 16.63 3.63 -1.37
C THR A 4 17.20 4.11 -2.70
N ARG A 5 17.28 5.45 -2.90
CA ARG A 5 17.87 6.05 -4.11
C ARG A 5 19.36 5.78 -4.27
N ASN A 6 20.07 5.60 -3.15
CA ASN A 6 21.52 5.34 -3.12
C ASN A 6 21.89 3.86 -3.05
N ALA A 7 20.94 2.98 -2.81
CA ALA A 7 21.16 1.55 -2.78
C ALA A 7 21.36 0.99 -4.18
N SER A 8 22.24 0.01 -4.31
CA SER A 8 22.38 -0.76 -5.55
C SER A 8 21.19 -1.72 -5.73
N TYR A 9 21.07 -2.29 -6.92
CA TYR A 9 20.11 -3.37 -7.18
C TYR A 9 20.33 -4.54 -6.23
N ASP A 10 21.59 -4.98 -6.07
CA ASP A 10 21.96 -6.12 -5.24
C ASP A 10 21.68 -5.87 -3.76
N ASP A 11 21.88 -4.64 -3.26
CA ASP A 11 21.51 -4.29 -1.88
C ASP A 11 20.01 -4.41 -1.66
N LEU A 12 19.18 -3.88 -2.58
CA LEU A 12 17.73 -3.95 -2.48
C LEU A 12 17.22 -5.39 -2.60
N TYR A 13 17.82 -6.18 -3.49
CA TYR A 13 17.47 -7.59 -3.67
C TYR A 13 17.81 -8.41 -2.42
N GLY A 14 19.06 -8.32 -1.93
CA GLY A 14 19.51 -9.08 -0.76
C GLY A 14 18.70 -8.73 0.49
N ASP A 15 18.51 -7.44 0.76
CA ASP A 15 17.68 -6.97 1.87
C ASP A 15 16.22 -7.49 1.80
N ALA A 16 15.64 -7.55 0.62
CA ALA A 16 14.28 -8.03 0.44
C ALA A 16 14.20 -9.56 0.55
N TYR A 17 15.20 -10.28 0.02
CA TYR A 17 15.30 -11.73 0.11
C TYR A 17 15.33 -12.19 1.58
N ASP A 18 16.19 -11.60 2.40
CA ASP A 18 16.32 -11.92 3.84
C ASP A 18 14.99 -11.67 4.59
N ARG A 19 14.25 -10.62 4.21
CA ARG A 19 12.92 -10.35 4.79
C ARG A 19 11.87 -11.38 4.37
N LEU A 20 11.91 -11.85 3.13
CA LEU A 20 11.01 -12.90 2.65
C LEU A 20 11.28 -14.22 3.36
N ASP A 21 12.56 -14.60 3.56
CA ASP A 21 12.92 -15.78 4.35
C ASP A 21 12.36 -15.70 5.77
N ALA A 22 12.54 -14.56 6.45
CA ALA A 22 12.00 -14.35 7.79
C ALA A 22 10.45 -14.40 7.85
N MET A 23 9.76 -13.95 6.80
CA MET A 23 8.30 -14.08 6.68
C MET A 23 7.88 -15.53 6.41
N MET A 24 8.61 -16.25 5.57
CA MET A 24 8.36 -17.64 5.25
C MET A 24 8.49 -18.53 6.51
N ASP A 25 9.47 -18.28 7.36
CA ASP A 25 9.65 -18.96 8.64
C ASP A 25 8.45 -18.79 9.60
N MET A 26 7.65 -17.74 9.39
CA MET A 26 6.40 -17.49 10.13
C MET A 26 5.15 -18.02 9.40
N GLY A 27 5.32 -18.79 8.31
CA GLY A 27 4.23 -19.44 7.59
C GLY A 27 3.56 -18.55 6.54
N VAL A 28 4.15 -17.41 6.16
CA VAL A 28 3.67 -16.61 5.03
C VAL A 28 3.94 -17.38 3.74
N THR A 29 3.00 -17.35 2.81
CA THR A 29 3.12 -17.99 1.48
C THR A 29 3.03 -17.00 0.34
N THR A 30 2.46 -15.83 0.58
CA THR A 30 2.29 -14.77 -0.41
C THR A 30 2.53 -13.41 0.24
N VAL A 31 3.31 -12.57 -0.41
CA VAL A 31 3.63 -11.21 0.05
C VAL A 31 3.22 -10.20 -1.02
N GLU A 32 2.57 -9.13 -0.62
CA GLU A 32 2.47 -7.94 -1.44
C GLU A 32 3.71 -7.07 -1.23
N GLY A 33 4.51 -6.90 -2.27
CA GLY A 33 5.62 -5.95 -2.30
C GLY A 33 5.15 -4.60 -2.85
N LYS A 34 5.34 -3.52 -2.09
CA LYS A 34 5.00 -2.15 -2.53
C LYS A 34 6.28 -1.36 -2.79
N SER A 35 6.36 -0.65 -3.93
CA SER A 35 7.34 0.40 -4.17
C SER A 35 7.00 1.66 -3.35
N GLY A 36 7.48 2.85 -3.72
CA GLY A 36 7.08 4.09 -3.05
C GLY A 36 8.10 4.66 -2.08
N TYR A 37 9.34 4.17 -2.14
CA TYR A 37 10.44 4.66 -1.34
C TYR A 37 11.54 5.35 -2.17
N GLY A 38 11.42 5.35 -3.51
CA GLY A 38 12.25 6.13 -4.43
C GLY A 38 11.62 7.46 -4.79
N LEU A 39 10.35 7.42 -5.16
CA LEU A 39 9.53 8.55 -5.58
C LEU A 39 10.05 9.25 -6.85
N ASP A 40 10.88 8.56 -7.61
CA ASP A 40 11.33 8.93 -8.94
C ASP A 40 11.26 7.70 -9.88
N LEU A 41 11.23 7.95 -11.20
CA LEU A 41 11.06 6.90 -12.18
C LEU A 41 12.09 5.78 -12.05
N ALA A 42 13.37 6.13 -11.96
CA ALA A 42 14.44 5.14 -12.01
C ALA A 42 14.40 4.21 -10.79
N THR A 43 14.27 4.78 -9.59
CA THR A 43 14.28 4.02 -8.34
C THR A 43 13.00 3.20 -8.17
N GLU A 44 11.82 3.73 -8.56
CA GLU A 44 10.57 2.96 -8.54
C GLU A 44 10.64 1.74 -9.45
N LEU A 45 11.20 1.88 -10.66
CA LEU A 45 11.39 0.74 -11.58
C LEU A 45 12.37 -0.30 -11.03
N ILE A 46 13.46 0.12 -10.37
CA ILE A 46 14.41 -0.80 -9.74
C ILE A 46 13.69 -1.63 -8.66
N GLN A 47 12.94 -1.00 -7.76
CA GLN A 47 12.18 -1.71 -6.72
C GLN A 47 11.21 -2.74 -7.32
N LEU A 48 10.47 -2.37 -8.37
CA LEU A 48 9.52 -3.27 -9.03
C LEU A 48 10.21 -4.44 -9.75
N ARG A 49 11.39 -4.23 -10.32
CA ARG A 49 12.20 -5.30 -10.94
C ARG A 49 12.75 -6.26 -9.91
N VAL A 50 13.24 -5.75 -8.77
CA VAL A 50 13.64 -6.59 -7.62
C VAL A 50 12.47 -7.48 -7.18
N MET A 51 11.27 -6.91 -7.01
CA MET A 51 10.08 -7.70 -6.63
C MET A 51 9.74 -8.78 -7.66
N LYS A 52 9.91 -8.46 -8.96
CA LYS A 52 9.69 -9.44 -10.03
C LYS A 52 10.68 -10.59 -9.96
N GLU A 53 11.96 -10.29 -9.81
CA GLU A 53 13.02 -11.30 -9.72
C GLU A 53 12.83 -12.17 -8.48
N LEU A 54 12.50 -11.57 -7.34
CA LEU A 54 12.15 -12.30 -6.12
C LEU A 54 10.95 -13.22 -6.31
N ASN A 55 9.92 -12.79 -7.05
CA ASN A 55 8.79 -13.67 -7.36
C ASN A 55 9.18 -14.86 -8.26
N ASP A 56 10.19 -14.68 -9.12
CA ASP A 56 10.64 -15.73 -10.02
C ASP A 56 11.58 -16.74 -9.31
N GLU A 57 12.30 -16.32 -8.26
CA GLU A 57 13.37 -17.08 -7.62
C GLU A 57 13.08 -17.56 -6.20
N HIS A 58 12.29 -16.79 -5.43
CA HIS A 58 11.96 -17.12 -4.03
C HIS A 58 10.75 -18.06 -3.93
N PRO A 59 10.70 -18.98 -2.92
CA PRO A 59 9.54 -19.87 -2.74
C PRO A 59 8.22 -19.18 -2.44
N LEU A 60 8.24 -17.95 -1.92
CA LEU A 60 7.03 -17.13 -1.71
C LEU A 60 6.55 -16.49 -3.01
N ASP A 61 5.25 -16.43 -3.21
CA ASP A 61 4.66 -15.58 -4.23
C ASP A 61 4.82 -14.09 -3.84
N VAL A 62 5.41 -13.28 -4.72
CA VAL A 62 5.54 -11.83 -4.53
C VAL A 62 4.67 -11.07 -5.53
N VAL A 63 3.65 -10.40 -5.03
CA VAL A 63 2.72 -9.62 -5.85
C VAL A 63 3.10 -8.14 -5.81
N SER A 64 3.50 -7.60 -6.95
CA SER A 64 4.01 -6.22 -7.04
C SER A 64 2.89 -5.18 -7.09
N THR A 65 3.03 -4.15 -6.26
CA THR A 65 2.18 -2.95 -6.20
C THR A 65 3.03 -1.70 -6.42
N PHE A 66 2.66 -0.88 -7.40
CA PHE A 66 3.24 0.44 -7.58
C PHE A 66 2.61 1.44 -6.61
N LEU A 67 3.43 2.04 -5.76
CA LEU A 67 3.03 3.04 -4.76
C LEU A 67 3.83 4.35 -4.90
N GLY A 68 4.07 4.83 -6.12
CA GLY A 68 4.79 6.10 -6.35
C GLY A 68 4.12 7.32 -5.69
N ALA A 69 2.82 7.25 -5.42
CA ALA A 69 2.09 8.25 -4.65
C ALA A 69 2.04 7.91 -3.15
N HIS A 70 3.19 7.62 -2.54
CA HIS A 70 3.33 7.37 -1.11
C HIS A 70 3.63 8.66 -0.31
N ALA A 71 4.45 9.52 -0.88
CA ALA A 71 4.75 10.85 -0.34
C ALA A 71 5.09 11.81 -1.49
N VAL A 72 5.13 13.10 -1.21
CA VAL A 72 5.61 14.11 -2.17
C VAL A 72 7.12 14.29 -1.96
N PRO A 73 7.96 13.98 -2.97
CA PRO A 73 9.39 14.12 -2.82
C PRO A 73 9.82 15.60 -2.80
N PRO A 74 11.00 15.92 -2.24
CA PRO A 74 11.48 17.30 -2.07
C PRO A 74 11.47 18.12 -3.36
N GLU A 75 11.72 17.50 -4.51
CA GLU A 75 11.72 18.12 -5.83
C GLU A 75 10.36 18.71 -6.22
N PHE A 76 9.30 18.19 -5.62
CA PHE A 76 7.92 18.62 -5.80
C PHE A 76 7.30 19.25 -4.55
N ALA A 77 8.11 19.62 -3.54
CA ALA A 77 7.61 20.25 -2.32
C ALA A 77 6.67 21.43 -2.61
N GLY A 78 5.46 21.39 -2.03
CA GLY A 78 4.41 22.39 -2.27
C GLY A 78 3.74 22.35 -3.66
N ARG A 79 4.06 21.36 -4.49
CA ARG A 79 3.52 21.20 -5.85
C ARG A 79 2.94 19.80 -6.06
N THR A 80 2.08 19.34 -5.13
CA THR A 80 1.52 17.98 -5.14
C THR A 80 0.81 17.65 -6.45
N ASP A 81 0.05 18.59 -7.02
CA ASP A 81 -0.62 18.37 -8.31
C ASP A 81 0.37 18.11 -9.46
N ALA A 82 1.48 18.85 -9.51
CA ALA A 82 2.53 18.63 -10.51
C ALA A 82 3.22 17.25 -10.30
N TYR A 83 3.33 16.78 -9.05
CA TYR A 83 3.85 15.44 -8.79
C TYR A 83 2.87 14.35 -9.25
N VAL A 84 1.57 14.55 -9.03
CA VAL A 84 0.54 13.63 -9.56
C VAL A 84 0.56 13.59 -11.09
N ASP A 85 0.72 14.75 -11.76
CA ASP A 85 0.86 14.80 -13.23
C ASP A 85 2.14 14.06 -13.68
N TYR A 86 3.27 14.28 -13.00
CA TYR A 86 4.51 13.55 -13.27
C TYR A 86 4.33 12.02 -13.14
N ILE A 87 3.63 11.54 -12.10
CA ILE A 87 3.35 10.10 -11.95
C ILE A 87 2.49 9.61 -13.12
N ILE A 88 1.41 10.32 -13.45
CA ILE A 88 0.46 9.89 -14.48
C ILE A 88 1.10 9.85 -15.88
N GLU A 89 1.85 10.88 -16.23
CA GLU A 89 2.37 11.08 -17.58
C GLU A 89 3.77 10.48 -17.76
N GLY A 90 4.61 10.58 -16.72
CA GLY A 90 6.01 10.20 -16.79
C GLY A 90 6.35 8.84 -16.19
N VAL A 91 5.60 8.35 -15.20
CA VAL A 91 5.97 7.12 -14.48
C VAL A 91 5.06 5.95 -14.82
N LEU A 92 3.74 6.11 -14.72
CA LEU A 92 2.78 5.01 -14.94
C LEU A 92 2.94 4.27 -16.28
N PRO A 93 3.22 4.94 -17.43
CA PRO A 93 3.43 4.24 -18.69
C PRO A 93 4.64 3.29 -18.66
N HIS A 94 5.72 3.69 -17.96
CA HIS A 94 6.91 2.86 -17.80
C HIS A 94 6.67 1.69 -16.84
N VAL A 95 5.99 1.94 -15.72
CA VAL A 95 5.57 0.88 -14.79
C VAL A 95 4.68 -0.14 -15.51
N ARG A 96 3.77 0.32 -16.36
CA ARG A 96 2.91 -0.58 -17.14
C ARG A 96 3.70 -1.45 -18.12
N ALA A 97 4.79 -0.93 -18.67
CA ALA A 97 5.66 -1.66 -19.60
C ALA A 97 6.43 -2.81 -18.92
N GLU A 98 6.62 -2.79 -17.61
CA GLU A 98 7.24 -3.90 -16.85
C GLU A 98 6.38 -5.17 -16.83
N HIS A 99 5.08 -5.09 -17.12
CA HIS A 99 4.10 -6.18 -17.18
C HIS A 99 3.93 -7.04 -15.92
N SER A 100 4.81 -6.93 -14.93
CA SER A 100 4.79 -7.69 -13.67
C SER A 100 3.96 -7.03 -12.58
N VAL A 101 3.63 -5.74 -12.73
CA VAL A 101 2.95 -4.94 -11.71
C VAL A 101 1.44 -5.09 -11.84
N THR A 102 0.82 -5.58 -10.77
CA THR A 102 -0.63 -5.86 -10.72
C THR A 102 -1.44 -4.67 -10.25
N PHE A 103 -0.96 -3.98 -9.22
CA PHE A 103 -1.71 -2.95 -8.51
C PHE A 103 -1.06 -1.57 -8.62
N CYS A 104 -1.89 -0.54 -8.55
CA CYS A 104 -1.48 0.82 -8.25
C CYS A 104 -2.19 1.28 -6.97
N ASP A 105 -1.41 1.86 -6.07
CA ASP A 105 -1.84 2.29 -4.75
C ASP A 105 -1.53 3.79 -4.57
N VAL A 106 -2.21 4.43 -3.63
CA VAL A 106 -2.01 5.84 -3.26
C VAL A 106 -2.23 6.05 -1.77
N PHE A 107 -1.42 6.89 -1.15
CA PHE A 107 -1.63 7.33 0.23
C PHE A 107 -2.62 8.50 0.26
N CYS A 108 -3.92 8.17 0.31
CA CYS A 108 -5.02 9.12 0.36
C CYS A 108 -5.22 9.61 1.78
N GLU A 109 -4.51 10.67 2.17
CA GLU A 109 -4.51 11.16 3.54
C GLU A 109 -4.33 12.67 3.62
N GLN A 110 -4.85 13.28 4.68
CA GLN A 110 -4.71 14.70 4.94
C GLN A 110 -3.23 15.09 5.03
N GLY A 111 -2.82 16.06 4.23
CA GLY A 111 -1.42 16.53 4.18
C GLY A 111 -0.51 15.71 3.29
N VAL A 112 -1.00 14.64 2.63
CA VAL A 112 -0.26 13.86 1.63
C VAL A 112 -0.91 14.00 0.26
N PHE A 113 -1.89 13.15 -0.10
CA PHE A 113 -2.65 13.30 -1.33
C PHE A 113 -4.14 13.45 -1.01
N SER A 114 -4.78 14.48 -1.57
CA SER A 114 -6.21 14.69 -1.39
C SER A 114 -7.04 13.59 -2.07
N VAL A 115 -8.33 13.52 -1.69
CA VAL A 115 -9.29 12.59 -2.31
C VAL A 115 -9.36 12.80 -3.82
N GLU A 116 -9.33 14.06 -4.29
CA GLU A 116 -9.40 14.42 -5.70
C GLU A 116 -8.11 14.03 -6.45
N GLN A 117 -6.94 14.28 -5.85
CA GLN A 117 -5.64 13.89 -6.39
C GLN A 117 -5.53 12.37 -6.50
N SER A 118 -5.92 11.67 -5.44
CA SER A 118 -5.96 10.21 -5.39
C SER A 118 -6.92 9.62 -6.43
N GLU A 119 -8.11 10.19 -6.57
CA GLU A 119 -9.08 9.76 -7.59
C GLU A 119 -8.54 9.96 -9.01
N ARG A 120 -7.90 11.09 -9.29
CA ARG A 120 -7.28 11.40 -10.59
C ARG A 120 -6.22 10.37 -10.95
N LEU A 121 -5.28 10.12 -10.03
CA LEU A 121 -4.22 9.12 -10.22
C LEU A 121 -4.78 7.72 -10.46
N LEU A 122 -5.69 7.27 -9.59
CA LEU A 122 -6.24 5.92 -9.67
C LEU A 122 -7.10 5.69 -10.91
N LYS A 123 -7.81 6.72 -11.40
CA LYS A 123 -8.51 6.65 -12.70
C LYS A 123 -7.53 6.49 -13.86
N ALA A 124 -6.41 7.22 -13.85
CA ALA A 124 -5.36 7.07 -14.85
C ALA A 124 -4.71 5.68 -14.79
N ALA A 125 -4.41 5.16 -13.59
CA ALA A 125 -3.91 3.81 -13.40
C ALA A 125 -4.89 2.74 -13.94
N ARG A 126 -6.18 2.90 -13.66
CA ARG A 126 -7.22 2.00 -14.20
C ARG A 126 -7.28 2.01 -15.72
N SER A 127 -7.16 3.16 -16.36
CA SER A 127 -7.14 3.25 -17.83
C SER A 127 -5.99 2.45 -18.44
N GLN A 128 -4.90 2.29 -17.68
CA GLN A 128 -3.75 1.44 -18.03
C GLN A 128 -3.86 0.00 -17.49
N ARG A 129 -5.06 -0.40 -17.01
CA ARG A 129 -5.39 -1.77 -16.57
C ARG A 129 -4.72 -2.21 -15.25
N PHE A 130 -4.29 -1.28 -14.40
CA PHE A 130 -3.94 -1.62 -13.03
C PHE A 130 -5.21 -1.88 -12.20
N LYS A 131 -5.13 -2.86 -11.28
CA LYS A 131 -6.06 -2.97 -10.17
C LYS A 131 -5.71 -1.91 -9.13
N LEU A 132 -6.70 -1.42 -8.39
CA LEU A 132 -6.53 -0.27 -7.51
C LEU A 132 -6.51 -0.68 -6.05
N LYS A 133 -5.67 0.00 -5.27
CA LYS A 133 -5.61 -0.07 -3.81
C LYS A 133 -5.49 1.35 -3.25
N LEU A 134 -5.76 1.52 -1.96
CA LEU A 134 -5.57 2.79 -1.25
C LEU A 134 -5.11 2.53 0.18
N HIS A 135 -4.12 3.31 0.66
CA HIS A 135 -3.97 3.62 2.09
C HIS A 135 -5.04 4.67 2.41
N ALA A 136 -5.89 4.41 3.38
CA ALA A 136 -7.11 5.19 3.59
C ALA A 136 -7.43 5.38 5.06
N ASP A 137 -7.75 6.63 5.45
CA ASP A 137 -8.23 6.97 6.78
C ASP A 137 -7.31 6.41 7.91
N GLU A 138 -5.99 6.48 7.69
CA GLU A 138 -4.97 6.02 8.64
C GLU A 138 -4.77 7.03 9.77
N ILE A 139 -4.60 8.31 9.43
CA ILE A 139 -4.25 9.38 10.38
C ILE A 139 -5.52 10.12 10.83
N VAL A 140 -6.43 10.41 9.87
CA VAL A 140 -7.71 11.04 10.17
C VAL A 140 -8.82 10.47 9.27
N SER A 141 -10.08 10.70 9.66
CA SER A 141 -11.23 10.37 8.79
C SER A 141 -11.26 11.36 7.61
N PHE A 142 -10.76 10.94 6.46
CA PHE A 142 -10.51 11.82 5.32
C PHE A 142 -11.38 11.52 4.10
N GLY A 143 -12.01 10.34 4.07
CA GLY A 143 -12.88 9.89 2.97
C GLY A 143 -12.18 8.96 1.98
N GLY A 144 -11.01 8.42 2.33
CA GLY A 144 -10.27 7.42 1.57
C GLY A 144 -11.06 6.14 1.38
N ALA A 145 -11.73 5.64 2.42
CA ALA A 145 -12.59 4.46 2.34
C ALA A 145 -13.77 4.65 1.38
N GLU A 146 -14.40 5.83 1.40
CA GLU A 146 -15.48 6.18 0.47
C GLU A 146 -14.99 6.24 -0.98
N LEU A 147 -13.77 6.76 -1.19
CA LEU A 147 -13.12 6.77 -2.50
C LEU A 147 -12.84 5.36 -2.99
N ALA A 148 -12.25 4.50 -2.13
CA ALA A 148 -11.97 3.11 -2.44
C ALA A 148 -13.24 2.35 -2.89
N ALA A 149 -14.33 2.50 -2.13
CA ALA A 149 -15.62 1.93 -2.45
C ALA A 149 -16.19 2.44 -3.79
N ARG A 150 -16.12 3.76 -4.03
CA ARG A 150 -16.59 4.40 -5.26
C ARG A 150 -15.82 3.92 -6.49
N LEU A 151 -14.52 3.77 -6.33
CA LEU A 151 -13.65 3.24 -7.37
C LEU A 151 -13.65 1.71 -7.45
N LYS A 152 -14.39 1.00 -6.61
CA LYS A 152 -14.33 -0.47 -6.51
C LYS A 152 -12.87 -0.95 -6.49
N ALA A 153 -12.06 -0.34 -5.64
CA ALA A 153 -10.69 -0.77 -5.40
C ALA A 153 -10.68 -2.21 -4.85
N VAL A 154 -9.60 -2.94 -5.07
CA VAL A 154 -9.47 -4.30 -4.54
C VAL A 154 -9.39 -4.28 -3.02
N SER A 155 -8.60 -3.35 -2.46
CA SER A 155 -8.56 -3.13 -1.01
C SER A 155 -8.46 -1.65 -0.66
N ALA A 156 -8.83 -1.36 0.59
CA ALA A 156 -8.50 -0.15 1.32
C ALA A 156 -7.76 -0.59 2.59
N ASP A 157 -6.57 -0.07 2.78
CA ASP A 157 -5.66 -0.51 3.81
C ASP A 157 -5.64 0.51 4.97
N HIS A 158 -5.32 0.10 6.21
CA HIS A 158 -5.33 0.81 7.49
C HIS A 158 -6.72 0.99 8.11
N LEU A 159 -7.47 2.00 7.70
CA LEU A 159 -8.87 2.27 8.11
C LEU A 159 -9.08 2.56 9.61
N LEU A 160 -8.04 3.09 10.31
CA LEU A 160 -8.08 3.36 11.74
C LEU A 160 -9.20 4.35 12.08
N HIS A 161 -9.39 5.35 11.22
CA HIS A 161 -10.34 6.44 11.40
C HIS A 161 -11.51 6.40 10.39
N ILE A 162 -11.82 5.21 9.87
CA ILE A 162 -12.92 5.04 8.91
C ILE A 162 -14.25 5.54 9.46
N SER A 163 -15.00 6.29 8.64
CA SER A 163 -16.34 6.77 8.98
C SER A 163 -17.40 5.65 8.92
N ASP A 164 -18.55 5.86 9.60
CA ASP A 164 -19.71 4.95 9.45
C ASP A 164 -20.22 4.88 8.00
N THR A 165 -20.07 5.96 7.26
CA THR A 165 -20.39 5.99 5.83
C THR A 165 -19.40 5.17 5.03
N GLY A 166 -18.11 5.26 5.34
CA GLY A 166 -17.05 4.45 4.75
C GLY A 166 -17.31 2.96 4.95
N ILE A 167 -17.60 2.52 6.19
CA ILE A 167 -17.94 1.11 6.50
C ILE A 167 -19.12 0.63 5.62
N LYS A 168 -20.21 1.39 5.59
CA LYS A 168 -21.40 1.04 4.79
C LYS A 168 -21.10 0.95 3.29
N ARG A 169 -20.23 1.81 2.79
CA ARG A 169 -19.84 1.81 1.37
C ARG A 169 -18.90 0.66 1.03
N LEU A 170 -17.90 0.38 1.88
CA LEU A 170 -17.02 -0.78 1.70
C LEU A 170 -17.83 -2.08 1.69
N ALA A 171 -18.74 -2.28 2.66
CA ALA A 171 -19.59 -3.46 2.73
C ALA A 171 -20.41 -3.74 1.43
N ARG A 172 -20.73 -2.69 0.66
CA ARG A 172 -21.52 -2.79 -0.57
C ARG A 172 -20.68 -2.85 -1.84
N SER A 173 -19.41 -2.46 -1.77
CA SER A 173 -18.56 -2.32 -2.96
C SER A 173 -17.83 -3.61 -3.34
N GLY A 174 -17.64 -4.51 -2.38
CA GLY A 174 -16.77 -5.68 -2.51
C GLY A 174 -15.27 -5.34 -2.31
N THR A 175 -14.94 -4.10 -1.94
CA THR A 175 -13.57 -3.71 -1.56
C THR A 175 -13.20 -4.36 -0.23
N ILE A 176 -12.04 -4.99 -0.17
CA ILE A 176 -11.53 -5.65 1.04
C ILE A 176 -10.98 -4.57 1.99
N ALA A 177 -11.38 -4.62 3.25
CA ALA A 177 -10.77 -3.84 4.32
C ALA A 177 -9.52 -4.58 4.83
N THR A 178 -8.33 -4.09 4.52
CA THR A 178 -7.08 -4.70 5.01
C THR A 178 -6.64 -3.98 6.28
N LEU A 179 -6.73 -4.66 7.41
CA LEU A 179 -6.38 -4.11 8.71
C LEU A 179 -4.93 -4.44 9.07
N LEU A 180 -4.24 -3.47 9.65
CA LEU A 180 -2.80 -3.50 9.90
C LEU A 180 -2.52 -3.30 11.41
N PRO A 181 -2.88 -4.27 12.27
CA PRO A 181 -2.81 -4.10 13.72
C PRO A 181 -1.38 -3.92 14.25
N LEU A 182 -0.36 -4.43 13.56
CA LEU A 182 1.04 -4.20 13.96
C LEU A 182 1.45 -2.74 13.80
N THR A 183 0.98 -2.07 12.75
CA THR A 183 1.24 -0.65 12.51
C THR A 183 0.54 0.21 13.55
N ALA A 184 -0.75 -0.03 13.81
CA ALA A 184 -1.48 0.68 14.86
C ALA A 184 -0.80 0.51 16.23
N PHE A 185 -0.34 -0.71 16.56
CA PHE A 185 0.42 -0.98 17.78
C PHE A 185 1.75 -0.22 17.83
N SER A 186 2.52 -0.24 16.75
CA SER A 186 3.84 0.41 16.67
C SER A 186 3.76 1.93 16.81
N LEU A 187 2.71 2.53 16.25
CA LEU A 187 2.45 3.97 16.31
C LEU A 187 1.71 4.39 17.59
N ASN A 188 1.25 3.44 18.41
CA ASN A 188 0.38 3.68 19.56
C ASN A 188 -0.90 4.44 19.19
N GLU A 189 -1.48 4.07 18.06
CA GLU A 189 -2.72 4.61 17.51
C GLU A 189 -3.93 3.71 17.82
N PRO A 190 -5.17 4.22 17.73
CA PRO A 190 -6.37 3.40 17.81
C PRO A 190 -6.36 2.29 16.75
N TYR A 191 -6.91 1.13 17.09
CA TYR A 191 -7.08 0.07 16.12
C TYR A 191 -8.28 0.32 15.21
N ALA A 192 -8.17 -0.10 13.95
CA ALA A 192 -9.29 -0.07 13.03
C ALA A 192 -10.50 -0.84 13.60
N PRO A 193 -11.74 -0.36 13.44
CA PRO A 193 -12.94 -0.97 14.04
C PRO A 193 -13.36 -2.26 13.30
N GLY A 194 -12.47 -3.27 13.30
CA GLY A 194 -12.59 -4.51 12.52
C GLY A 194 -13.90 -5.26 12.80
N ARG A 195 -14.30 -5.39 14.09
CA ARG A 195 -15.56 -6.06 14.45
C ARG A 195 -16.77 -5.37 13.84
N ARG A 196 -16.81 -4.03 13.89
CA ARG A 196 -17.90 -3.25 13.28
C ARG A 196 -17.96 -3.41 11.76
N MET A 197 -16.80 -3.50 11.09
CA MET A 197 -16.73 -3.74 9.65
C MET A 197 -17.26 -5.14 9.29
N ILE A 198 -16.86 -6.17 10.04
CA ILE A 198 -17.34 -7.54 9.83
C ILE A 198 -18.87 -7.61 10.04
N ASP A 199 -19.39 -7.02 11.10
CA ASP A 199 -20.83 -7.01 11.40
C ASP A 199 -21.64 -6.23 10.35
N ALA A 200 -21.02 -5.25 9.69
CA ALA A 200 -21.61 -4.52 8.56
C ALA A 200 -21.54 -5.29 7.23
N GLY A 201 -20.85 -6.43 7.18
CA GLY A 201 -20.69 -7.26 5.98
C GLY A 201 -19.48 -6.91 5.11
N CYS A 202 -18.48 -6.18 5.62
CA CYS A 202 -17.22 -6.00 4.92
C CYS A 202 -16.43 -7.30 4.87
N ALA A 203 -15.80 -7.59 3.75
CA ALA A 203 -14.71 -8.55 3.69
C ALA A 203 -13.49 -7.92 4.39
N VAL A 204 -12.90 -8.62 5.34
CA VAL A 204 -11.76 -8.14 6.14
C VAL A 204 -10.57 -9.07 5.93
N ALA A 205 -9.39 -8.49 5.75
CA ALA A 205 -8.10 -9.18 5.71
C ALA A 205 -7.15 -8.55 6.74
N LEU A 206 -6.09 -9.29 7.10
CA LEU A 206 -5.01 -8.83 7.97
C LEU A 206 -3.70 -8.86 7.21
N ALA A 207 -2.83 -7.87 7.44
CA ALA A 207 -1.46 -7.86 6.93
C ALA A 207 -0.50 -7.24 7.93
N SER A 208 0.81 -7.51 7.76
CA SER A 208 1.84 -7.06 8.69
C SER A 208 2.21 -5.59 8.53
N ASP A 209 2.19 -5.11 7.30
CA ASP A 209 2.67 -3.76 6.95
C ASP A 209 4.11 -3.51 7.40
N LEU A 210 5.01 -4.50 7.22
CA LEU A 210 6.43 -4.31 7.50
C LEU A 210 6.98 -3.19 6.63
N ASN A 211 7.41 -2.11 7.25
CA ASN A 211 7.96 -0.95 6.55
C ASN A 211 8.95 -0.17 7.44
N PRO A 212 9.86 0.63 6.86
CA PRO A 212 10.88 1.36 7.61
C PRO A 212 10.36 2.63 8.31
N GLY A 213 9.09 3.00 8.15
CA GLY A 213 8.51 4.23 8.69
C GLY A 213 7.70 4.03 9.96
N SER A 214 6.84 3.03 9.97
CA SER A 214 5.82 2.88 11.01
C SER A 214 5.75 1.48 11.62
N CYS A 215 6.29 0.43 10.98
CA CYS A 215 6.20 -0.93 11.50
C CYS A 215 7.43 -1.77 11.14
N PHE A 216 8.25 -2.10 12.14
CA PHE A 216 9.47 -2.89 11.97
C PHE A 216 9.28 -4.40 12.26
N SER A 217 8.04 -4.87 12.35
CA SER A 217 7.73 -6.26 12.69
C SER A 217 6.96 -6.96 11.58
N SER A 218 7.40 -8.17 11.24
CA SER A 218 6.68 -9.11 10.38
C SER A 218 6.05 -10.26 11.18
N SER A 219 5.97 -10.15 12.51
CA SER A 219 5.52 -11.24 13.38
C SER A 219 4.05 -11.59 13.16
N ILE A 220 3.79 -12.68 12.45
CA ILE A 220 2.43 -13.18 12.20
C ILE A 220 1.74 -13.61 13.51
N PRO A 221 2.42 -14.30 14.47
CA PRO A 221 1.79 -14.59 15.76
C PRO A 221 1.35 -13.35 16.52
N LEU A 222 2.18 -12.30 16.56
CA LEU A 222 1.81 -11.04 17.22
C LEU A 222 0.66 -10.33 16.48
N LEU A 223 0.66 -10.34 15.14
CA LEU A 223 -0.42 -9.77 14.31
C LEU A 223 -1.76 -10.41 14.68
N PHE A 224 -1.85 -11.73 14.73
CA PHE A 224 -3.08 -12.44 15.10
C PHE A 224 -3.46 -12.19 16.56
N ALA A 225 -2.49 -12.17 17.48
CA ALA A 225 -2.78 -11.87 18.89
C ALA A 225 -3.43 -10.49 19.03
N LEU A 226 -2.86 -9.46 18.40
CA LEU A 226 -3.41 -8.10 18.42
C LEU A 226 -4.80 -8.05 17.79
N ALA A 227 -4.99 -8.68 16.63
CA ALA A 227 -6.29 -8.71 15.95
C ALA A 227 -7.40 -9.43 16.74
N CYS A 228 -7.04 -10.37 17.62
CA CYS A 228 -8.02 -11.09 18.48
C CYS A 228 -8.35 -10.35 19.76
N ILE A 229 -7.45 -9.49 20.26
CA ILE A 229 -7.61 -8.78 21.53
C ILE A 229 -8.38 -7.46 21.32
N GLN A 230 -8.27 -6.87 20.17
CA GLN A 230 -8.89 -5.58 19.80
C GLN A 230 -10.19 -5.79 18.99
#